data_9040312a7e3aa86a4438694a32e881db
#
_entry.id   9040312a7e3aa86a4438694a32e881db
#
_cell.length_a   1.000
_cell.length_b   1.000
_cell.length_c   1.000
_cell.angle_alpha   90.00
_cell.angle_beta   90.00
_cell.angle_gamma   90.00
#
_symmetry.space_group_name_H-M   'P 1'
#
loop_
_entity.id
_entity.type
_entity.pdbx_description
1 polymer ?
#
loop_
_entity_poly.entity_id
_entity_poly.type
_entity_poly.pdbx_seq_one_letter_code
_entity_poly.pdbx_strand_id
1 'polypeptide(L)'
;MISRPLSVVVAAVVSGGCLLAQAGNAILDAGKTPTSSLPQTAAPDNPVITPELRGDIFMAKKQYREAIEAFHEGSLKDPVLYNKSGIAYHQLTQLDNALKSYQQAVRLKKDYVEAINNIGTVYYARKSFRRSISYYKRALKIAPQETKSASIYSNLGTAYFARKQYKDATDAFQTALTLDPDVFEHRSNYGILLEERNVEERAKYHYYVAKMYAKNGRTELALQYLRKALEEGFKDKKQIEKDPEFASMRDLKEFKDLMALEPRVL
;
A
#
# COMPACT_ATOMS: atom_id res chain seq x y z
N MET A 1 7.22 -28.72 27.62
CA MET A 1 8.54 -28.19 27.97
C MET A 1 9.42 -28.26 26.74
N ILE A 2 9.68 -27.14 26.07
CA ILE A 2 10.91 -26.76 25.38
C ILE A 2 10.64 -25.32 24.87
N SER A 3 11.18 -24.36 25.60
CA SER A 3 11.18 -22.94 25.32
C SER A 3 12.20 -22.61 24.23
N ARG A 4 11.83 -21.76 23.27
CA ARG A 4 12.77 -21.10 22.35
C ARG A 4 13.07 -19.67 22.83
N PRO A 5 14.34 -19.24 22.80
CA PRO A 5 14.71 -17.91 23.29
C PRO A 5 14.51 -16.82 22.23
N LEU A 6 14.08 -15.65 22.70
CA LEU A 6 14.11 -14.37 21.98
C LEU A 6 15.57 -13.98 21.69
N SER A 7 15.87 -13.68 20.44
CA SER A 7 17.14 -13.01 20.08
C SER A 7 16.96 -11.49 20.18
N VAL A 8 17.57 -10.93 21.21
CA VAL A 8 17.73 -9.48 21.39
C VAL A 8 18.98 -9.05 20.64
N VAL A 9 18.85 -8.16 19.67
CA VAL A 9 19.97 -7.49 19.03
C VAL A 9 20.37 -6.28 19.88
N VAL A 10 21.53 -6.38 20.53
CA VAL A 10 22.12 -5.28 21.30
C VAL A 10 23.01 -4.47 20.36
N ALA A 11 22.70 -3.18 20.24
CA ALA A 11 23.56 -2.21 19.56
C ALA A 11 24.75 -1.86 20.47
N ALA A 12 25.94 -2.08 19.98
CA ALA A 12 27.17 -1.70 20.69
C ALA A 12 27.48 -0.22 20.50
N VAL A 13 27.51 0.52 21.60
CA VAL A 13 28.02 1.88 21.69
C VAL A 13 29.54 1.78 21.93
N VAL A 14 30.35 2.29 20.99
CA VAL A 14 31.79 2.41 21.16
C VAL A 14 32.10 3.77 21.78
N SER A 15 32.46 3.76 23.05
CA SER A 15 33.02 4.90 23.76
C SER A 15 34.52 5.01 23.48
N GLY A 16 34.94 6.09 22.82
CA GLY A 16 36.36 6.43 22.64
C GLY A 16 36.97 7.00 23.91
N GLY A 17 37.93 6.28 24.48
CA GLY A 17 38.71 6.73 25.62
C GLY A 17 39.85 7.69 25.21
N CYS A 18 39.97 8.74 25.98
CA CYS A 18 41.04 9.75 25.93
C CYS A 18 42.29 9.20 26.61
N LEU A 19 43.40 9.11 25.90
CA LEU A 19 44.72 8.87 26.51
C LEU A 19 45.55 10.17 26.49
N LEU A 20 45.79 10.70 27.67
CA LEU A 20 46.82 11.71 27.92
C LEU A 20 48.18 11.03 28.00
N ALA A 21 49.15 11.46 27.21
CA ALA A 21 50.57 11.13 27.40
C ALA A 21 51.39 12.41 27.40
N GLN A 22 52.28 12.45 28.41
CA GLN A 22 53.06 13.57 28.89
C GLN A 22 54.18 13.99 27.96
N ALA A 23 54.60 15.24 28.18
CA ALA A 23 55.63 15.95 27.52
C ALA A 23 57.08 15.37 27.80
N GLY A 24 57.91 15.39 26.79
CA GLY A 24 59.38 15.28 26.88
C GLY A 24 59.97 16.33 25.97
N ASN A 25 60.70 17.30 26.59
CA ASN A 25 61.48 18.33 25.93
C ASN A 25 62.67 17.75 25.18
N ALA A 26 62.90 18.16 23.93
CA ALA A 26 64.19 18.22 23.31
C ALA A 26 64.23 19.41 22.34
N ILE A 27 65.30 20.18 22.51
CA ILE A 27 65.60 21.48 21.91
C ILE A 27 66.37 21.29 20.60
N LEU A 28 66.08 22.14 19.61
CA LEU A 28 66.87 22.63 18.47
C LEU A 28 67.32 21.65 17.35
N ASP A 29 66.84 21.83 16.15
CA ASP A 29 67.73 22.37 15.09
C ASP A 29 66.85 23.01 13.96
N ALA A 30 67.44 24.12 13.41
CA ALA A 30 66.76 24.93 12.38
C ALA A 30 67.09 24.39 10.99
N GLY A 31 66.14 24.20 10.15
CA GLY A 31 66.42 24.06 8.74
C GLY A 31 65.38 23.29 7.90
N LYS A 32 64.73 24.03 7.04
CA LYS A 32 63.95 23.60 5.88
C LYS A 32 62.53 23.09 6.16
N THR A 33 61.56 23.96 5.94
CA THR A 33 60.14 23.62 5.76
C THR A 33 59.89 22.79 4.47
N PRO A 34 59.42 21.57 4.57
CA PRO A 34 58.69 20.98 3.47
C PRO A 34 57.22 21.39 3.67
N THR A 35 56.69 22.15 2.71
CA THR A 35 55.23 22.33 2.55
C THR A 35 54.58 20.97 2.30
N SER A 36 54.27 20.28 3.38
CA SER A 36 53.40 19.10 3.31
C SER A 36 51.96 19.60 3.19
N SER A 37 51.48 19.67 1.95
CA SER A 37 50.05 19.73 1.67
C SER A 37 49.43 18.42 2.17
N LEU A 38 48.86 18.45 3.36
CA LEU A 38 47.96 17.40 3.81
C LEU A 38 46.86 17.23 2.75
N PRO A 39 46.55 16.03 2.31
CA PRO A 39 45.41 15.83 1.44
C PRO A 39 44.19 16.32 2.23
N GLN A 40 43.51 17.36 1.71
CA GLN A 40 42.20 17.71 2.18
C GLN A 40 41.32 16.47 1.95
N THR A 41 41.02 15.73 3.02
CA THR A 41 39.96 14.75 3.01
C THR A 41 38.68 15.53 2.64
N ALA A 42 38.19 15.30 1.43
CA ALA A 42 36.92 15.83 1.01
C ALA A 42 35.91 15.51 2.12
N ALA A 43 35.22 16.54 2.61
CA ALA A 43 34.12 16.36 3.52
C ALA A 43 33.17 15.32 2.89
N PRO A 44 32.57 14.39 3.67
CA PRO A 44 31.65 13.43 3.11
C PRO A 44 30.56 14.24 2.38
N ASP A 45 30.45 13.99 1.06
CA ASP A 45 29.37 14.57 0.25
C ASP A 45 28.06 14.26 0.97
N ASN A 46 27.41 15.28 1.55
CA ASN A 46 26.06 15.13 2.03
C ASN A 46 25.25 14.60 0.84
N PRO A 47 24.57 13.44 0.96
CA PRO A 47 23.84 12.88 -0.14
C PRO A 47 22.85 13.94 -0.64
N VAL A 48 23.03 14.35 -1.90
CA VAL A 48 22.11 15.30 -2.53
C VAL A 48 20.73 14.65 -2.55
N ILE A 49 19.81 15.16 -1.73
CA ILE A 49 18.44 14.69 -1.67
C ILE A 49 17.78 15.02 -3.02
N THR A 50 17.52 14.00 -3.83
CA THR A 50 16.84 14.19 -5.12
C THR A 50 15.40 14.72 -4.93
N PRO A 51 14.84 15.43 -5.92
CA PRO A 51 13.42 15.83 -5.89
C PRO A 51 12.46 14.67 -5.62
N GLU A 52 12.76 13.50 -6.17
CA GLU A 52 11.97 12.27 -5.93
C GLU A 52 12.01 11.87 -4.46
N LEU A 53 13.20 11.71 -3.89
CA LEU A 53 13.35 11.30 -2.48
C LEU A 53 12.74 12.33 -1.52
N ARG A 54 12.90 13.63 -1.81
CA ARG A 54 12.29 14.71 -1.02
C ARG A 54 10.76 14.61 -1.06
N GLY A 55 10.20 14.41 -2.25
CA GLY A 55 8.77 14.20 -2.42
C GLY A 55 8.25 12.97 -1.68
N ASP A 56 8.99 11.84 -1.72
CA ASP A 56 8.64 10.61 -0.99
C ASP A 56 8.66 10.83 0.54
N ILE A 57 9.60 11.62 1.05
CA ILE A 57 9.63 12.00 2.47
C ILE A 57 8.39 12.83 2.84
N PHE A 58 7.98 13.78 2.00
CA PHE A 58 6.77 14.57 2.21
C PHE A 58 5.50 13.69 2.13
N MET A 59 5.44 12.73 1.19
CA MET A 59 4.34 11.76 1.10
C MET A 59 4.21 10.95 2.38
N ALA A 60 5.33 10.44 2.94
CA ALA A 60 5.34 9.69 4.19
C ALA A 60 4.85 10.53 5.39
N LYS A 61 5.14 11.83 5.37
CA LYS A 61 4.64 12.81 6.37
C LYS A 61 3.21 13.30 6.10
N LYS A 62 2.54 12.82 5.04
CA LYS A 62 1.23 13.29 4.56
C LYS A 62 1.21 14.78 4.17
N GLN A 63 2.36 15.36 3.88
CA GLN A 63 2.55 16.73 3.40
C GLN A 63 2.42 16.73 1.85
N TYR A 64 1.20 16.50 1.37
CA TYR A 64 0.96 16.21 -0.04
C TYR A 64 1.21 17.41 -0.96
N ARG A 65 1.03 18.65 -0.49
CA ARG A 65 1.31 19.85 -1.29
C ARG A 65 2.81 20.02 -1.51
N GLU A 66 3.59 19.88 -0.47
CA GLU A 66 5.06 19.93 -0.50
C GLU A 66 5.64 18.78 -1.33
N ALA A 67 4.99 17.60 -1.28
CA ALA A 67 5.37 16.46 -2.12
C ALA A 67 5.18 16.78 -3.61
N ILE A 68 4.05 17.40 -3.99
CA ILE A 68 3.78 17.82 -5.37
C ILE A 68 4.84 18.82 -5.86
N GLU A 69 5.17 19.83 -5.05
CA GLU A 69 6.21 20.80 -5.37
C GLU A 69 7.55 20.13 -5.60
N ALA A 70 7.97 19.24 -4.67
CA ALA A 70 9.21 18.51 -4.79
C ALA A 70 9.27 17.64 -6.07
N PHE A 71 8.18 16.91 -6.40
CA PHE A 71 8.12 16.12 -7.63
C PHE A 71 8.18 16.98 -8.89
N HIS A 72 7.62 18.20 -8.87
CA HIS A 72 7.63 19.10 -10.02
C HIS A 72 8.99 19.75 -10.26
N GLU A 73 9.89 19.78 -9.27
CA GLU A 73 11.28 20.23 -9.44
C GLU A 73 12.14 19.21 -10.22
N GLY A 74 11.66 17.96 -10.34
CA GLY A 74 12.36 16.93 -11.07
C GLY A 74 12.17 17.00 -12.58
N SER A 75 12.65 15.96 -13.27
CA SER A 75 12.62 15.94 -14.74
C SER A 75 11.19 15.85 -15.29
N LEU A 76 10.84 16.77 -16.19
CA LEU A 76 9.56 16.76 -16.92
C LEU A 76 9.40 15.56 -17.89
N LYS A 77 10.44 14.75 -18.06
CA LYS A 77 10.43 13.53 -18.88
C LYS A 77 10.34 12.26 -18.04
N ASP A 78 10.22 12.39 -16.72
CA ASP A 78 10.16 11.23 -15.84
C ASP A 78 8.70 10.82 -15.55
N PRO A 79 8.23 9.66 -16.05
CA PRO A 79 6.88 9.18 -15.80
C PRO A 79 6.64 8.84 -14.33
N VAL A 80 7.69 8.51 -13.57
CA VAL A 80 7.57 8.15 -12.14
C VAL A 80 7.15 9.38 -11.33
N LEU A 81 7.77 10.53 -11.57
CA LEU A 81 7.45 11.77 -10.86
C LEU A 81 6.02 12.23 -11.14
N TYR A 82 5.55 12.10 -12.39
CA TYR A 82 4.15 12.38 -12.71
C TYR A 82 3.19 11.41 -12.02
N ASN A 83 3.51 10.12 -11.96
CA ASN A 83 2.67 9.16 -11.23
C ASN A 83 2.63 9.49 -9.73
N LYS A 84 3.77 9.80 -9.11
CA LYS A 84 3.86 10.19 -7.68
C LYS A 84 3.11 11.50 -7.41
N SER A 85 3.24 12.51 -8.27
CA SER A 85 2.44 13.75 -8.18
C SER A 85 0.94 13.44 -8.26
N GLY A 86 0.56 12.54 -9.17
CA GLY A 86 -0.83 12.08 -9.30
C GLY A 86 -1.36 11.43 -8.03
N ILE A 87 -0.55 10.63 -7.34
CA ILE A 87 -0.91 10.02 -6.05
C ILE A 87 -1.12 11.13 -4.99
N ALA A 88 -0.22 12.11 -4.92
CA ALA A 88 -0.35 13.22 -3.97
C ALA A 88 -1.61 14.06 -4.24
N TYR A 89 -1.92 14.39 -5.51
CA TYR A 89 -3.18 15.04 -5.88
C TYR A 89 -4.41 14.21 -5.51
N HIS A 90 -4.34 12.89 -5.67
CA HIS A 90 -5.43 11.99 -5.31
C HIS A 90 -5.68 12.02 -3.80
N GLN A 91 -4.63 12.01 -2.97
CA GLN A 91 -4.75 12.14 -1.51
C GLN A 91 -5.39 13.47 -1.08
N LEU A 92 -5.19 14.53 -1.86
CA LEU A 92 -5.87 15.82 -1.69
C LEU A 92 -7.28 15.87 -2.30
N THR A 93 -7.80 14.76 -2.79
CA THR A 93 -9.09 14.68 -3.53
C THR A 93 -9.16 15.56 -4.79
N GLN A 94 -8.02 16.03 -5.27
CA GLN A 94 -7.91 16.82 -6.51
C GLN A 94 -7.89 15.90 -7.73
N LEU A 95 -9.02 15.22 -7.97
CA LEU A 95 -9.14 14.15 -8.96
C LEU A 95 -8.83 14.57 -10.41
N ASP A 96 -9.06 15.83 -10.77
CA ASP A 96 -8.73 16.35 -12.11
C ASP A 96 -7.22 16.48 -12.31
N ASN A 97 -6.52 16.99 -11.30
CA ASN A 97 -5.07 17.13 -11.33
C ASN A 97 -4.39 15.74 -11.27
N ALA A 98 -4.90 14.84 -10.42
CA ALA A 98 -4.45 13.45 -10.37
C ALA A 98 -4.56 12.78 -11.75
N LEU A 99 -5.72 12.89 -12.41
CA LEU A 99 -5.96 12.32 -13.73
C LEU A 99 -4.98 12.87 -14.77
N LYS A 100 -4.77 14.20 -14.81
CA LYS A 100 -3.80 14.83 -15.72
C LYS A 100 -2.39 14.31 -15.51
N SER A 101 -1.95 14.19 -14.26
CA SER A 101 -0.62 13.70 -13.89
C SER A 101 -0.44 12.23 -14.33
N TYR A 102 -1.38 11.34 -14.01
CA TYR A 102 -1.32 9.94 -14.45
C TYR A 102 -1.35 9.80 -15.98
N GLN A 103 -2.17 10.60 -16.66
CA GLN A 103 -2.19 10.62 -18.13
C GLN A 103 -0.87 11.08 -18.72
N GLN A 104 -0.18 12.03 -18.09
CA GLN A 104 1.15 12.45 -18.51
C GLN A 104 2.16 11.32 -18.29
N ALA A 105 2.13 10.62 -17.15
CA ALA A 105 2.96 9.44 -16.92
C ALA A 105 2.76 8.38 -18.01
N VAL A 106 1.51 8.07 -18.38
CA VAL A 106 1.18 7.10 -19.44
C VAL A 106 1.57 7.61 -20.84
N ARG A 107 1.57 8.93 -21.09
CA ARG A 107 2.09 9.49 -22.37
C ARG A 107 3.60 9.27 -22.50
N LEU A 108 4.34 9.44 -21.41
CA LEU A 108 5.79 9.24 -21.38
C LEU A 108 6.16 7.75 -21.41
N LYS A 109 5.38 6.90 -20.73
CA LYS A 109 5.57 5.43 -20.70
C LYS A 109 4.22 4.75 -20.91
N LYS A 110 3.95 4.30 -22.16
CA LYS A 110 2.64 3.78 -22.59
C LYS A 110 2.18 2.51 -21.86
N ASP A 111 3.12 1.74 -21.36
CA ASP A 111 2.94 0.49 -20.61
C ASP A 111 3.13 0.66 -19.10
N TYR A 112 3.02 1.87 -18.57
CA TYR A 112 3.18 2.14 -17.15
C TYR A 112 1.96 1.65 -16.36
N VAL A 113 2.03 0.40 -15.91
CA VAL A 113 0.93 -0.35 -15.27
C VAL A 113 0.34 0.40 -14.10
N GLU A 114 1.20 0.92 -13.21
CA GLU A 114 0.79 1.64 -11.99
C GLU A 114 -0.01 2.90 -12.34
N ALA A 115 0.44 3.70 -13.30
CA ALA A 115 -0.26 4.90 -13.72
C ALA A 115 -1.61 4.58 -14.40
N ILE A 116 -1.65 3.51 -15.22
CA ILE A 116 -2.89 3.04 -15.85
C ILE A 116 -3.90 2.57 -14.79
N ASN A 117 -3.45 1.80 -13.78
CA ASN A 117 -4.26 1.42 -12.64
C ASN A 117 -4.80 2.65 -11.89
N ASN A 118 -3.94 3.63 -11.63
CA ASN A 118 -4.32 4.85 -10.90
C ASN A 118 -5.33 5.70 -11.66
N ILE A 119 -5.28 5.74 -12.99
CA ILE A 119 -6.36 6.33 -13.81
C ILE A 119 -7.68 5.60 -13.54
N GLY A 120 -7.66 4.27 -13.48
CA GLY A 120 -8.82 3.44 -13.11
C GLY A 120 -9.39 3.83 -11.75
N THR A 121 -8.51 4.06 -10.76
CA THR A 121 -8.90 4.47 -9.40
C THR A 121 -9.55 5.85 -9.38
N VAL A 122 -9.04 6.82 -10.17
CA VAL A 122 -9.69 8.14 -10.31
C VAL A 122 -11.10 7.99 -10.92
N TYR A 123 -11.27 7.17 -11.96
CA TYR A 123 -12.60 6.94 -12.54
C TYR A 123 -13.53 6.22 -11.56
N TYR A 124 -13.01 5.36 -10.69
CA TYR A 124 -13.80 4.75 -9.61
C TYR A 124 -14.29 5.81 -8.62
N ALA A 125 -13.40 6.68 -8.12
CA ALA A 125 -13.75 7.77 -7.21
C ALA A 125 -14.81 8.72 -7.82
N ARG A 126 -14.78 8.89 -9.15
CA ARG A 126 -15.82 9.62 -9.90
C ARG A 126 -17.10 8.81 -10.17
N LYS A 127 -17.26 7.62 -9.58
CA LYS A 127 -18.38 6.68 -9.82
C LYS A 127 -18.55 6.28 -11.29
N SER A 128 -17.53 6.49 -12.12
CA SER A 128 -17.48 6.08 -13.52
C SER A 128 -16.96 4.64 -13.66
N PHE A 129 -17.66 3.70 -13.03
CA PHE A 129 -17.21 2.31 -12.84
C PHE A 129 -16.91 1.56 -14.16
N ARG A 130 -17.63 1.85 -15.25
CA ARG A 130 -17.34 1.24 -16.56
C ARG A 130 -15.94 1.64 -17.06
N ARG A 131 -15.56 2.93 -16.94
CA ARG A 131 -14.24 3.42 -17.32
C ARG A 131 -13.18 2.85 -16.40
N SER A 132 -13.42 2.84 -15.09
CA SER A 132 -12.54 2.23 -14.10
C SER A 132 -12.19 0.79 -14.47
N ILE A 133 -13.20 -0.07 -14.71
CA ILE A 133 -13.02 -1.46 -15.15
C ILE A 133 -12.18 -1.56 -16.42
N SER A 134 -12.43 -0.68 -17.40
CA SER A 134 -11.66 -0.67 -18.66
C SER A 134 -10.17 -0.40 -18.43
N TYR A 135 -9.83 0.56 -17.55
CA TYR A 135 -8.45 0.87 -17.22
C TYR A 135 -7.77 -0.23 -16.41
N TYR A 136 -8.46 -0.84 -15.43
CA TYR A 136 -7.91 -1.99 -14.71
C TYR A 136 -7.63 -3.18 -15.64
N LYS A 137 -8.56 -3.51 -16.54
CA LYS A 137 -8.35 -4.54 -17.56
C LYS A 137 -7.17 -4.20 -18.49
N ARG A 138 -7.00 -2.92 -18.84
CA ARG A 138 -5.83 -2.48 -19.63
C ARG A 138 -4.53 -2.70 -18.87
N ALA A 139 -4.47 -2.36 -17.58
CA ALA A 139 -3.31 -2.59 -16.72
C ALA A 139 -2.99 -4.09 -16.63
N LEU A 140 -3.99 -4.92 -16.38
CA LEU A 140 -3.86 -6.38 -16.29
C LEU A 140 -3.48 -7.05 -17.61
N LYS A 141 -3.82 -6.45 -18.75
CA LYS A 141 -3.35 -6.95 -20.05
C LYS A 141 -1.83 -6.82 -20.23
N ILE A 142 -1.23 -5.82 -19.57
CA ILE A 142 0.22 -5.59 -19.62
C ILE A 142 0.94 -6.49 -18.61
N ALA A 143 0.40 -6.61 -17.38
CA ALA A 143 0.97 -7.40 -16.30
C ALA A 143 -0.11 -8.32 -15.69
N PRO A 144 -0.39 -9.49 -16.27
CA PRO A 144 -1.56 -10.29 -15.86
C PRO A 144 -1.33 -11.13 -14.60
N GLN A 145 -0.11 -11.56 -14.31
CA GLN A 145 0.20 -12.56 -13.28
C GLN A 145 1.38 -12.21 -12.37
N GLU A 146 1.66 -10.93 -12.21
CA GLU A 146 2.66 -10.47 -11.25
C GLU A 146 2.01 -10.30 -9.85
N THR A 147 2.77 -10.51 -8.78
CA THR A 147 2.28 -10.29 -7.40
C THR A 147 1.68 -8.90 -7.23
N LYS A 148 2.31 -7.86 -7.79
CA LYS A 148 1.75 -6.50 -7.78
C LYS A 148 0.45 -6.33 -8.56
N SER A 149 0.05 -7.31 -9.37
CA SER A 149 -1.25 -7.30 -10.06
C SER A 149 -2.40 -7.72 -9.14
N ALA A 150 -2.12 -8.31 -7.97
CA ALA A 150 -3.13 -8.66 -6.98
C ALA A 150 -3.98 -7.45 -6.58
N SER A 151 -3.34 -6.30 -6.31
CA SER A 151 -4.03 -5.05 -5.99
C SER A 151 -4.92 -4.54 -7.14
N ILE A 152 -4.50 -4.74 -8.39
CA ILE A 152 -5.29 -4.36 -9.57
C ILE A 152 -6.51 -5.27 -9.72
N TYR A 153 -6.37 -6.58 -9.47
CA TYR A 153 -7.50 -7.51 -9.43
C TYR A 153 -8.47 -7.18 -8.28
N SER A 154 -7.96 -6.79 -7.11
CA SER A 154 -8.78 -6.33 -6.00
C SER A 154 -9.57 -5.06 -6.38
N ASN A 155 -8.93 -4.09 -7.03
CA ASN A 155 -9.56 -2.88 -7.54
C ASN A 155 -10.63 -3.19 -8.61
N LEU A 156 -10.32 -4.11 -9.52
CA LEU A 156 -11.25 -4.58 -10.56
C LEU A 156 -12.48 -5.24 -9.93
N GLY A 157 -12.28 -6.14 -8.96
CA GLY A 157 -13.36 -6.78 -8.20
C GLY A 157 -14.23 -5.76 -7.49
N THR A 158 -13.61 -4.75 -6.87
CA THR A 158 -14.30 -3.64 -6.20
C THR A 158 -15.15 -2.82 -7.18
N ALA A 159 -14.67 -2.58 -8.39
CA ALA A 159 -15.42 -1.86 -9.42
C ALA A 159 -16.57 -2.69 -10.00
N TYR A 160 -16.40 -3.99 -10.16
CA TYR A 160 -17.48 -4.90 -10.51
C TYR A 160 -18.55 -4.97 -9.41
N PHE A 161 -18.11 -5.06 -8.15
CA PHE A 161 -19.00 -5.05 -6.99
C PHE A 161 -19.88 -3.80 -6.97
N ALA A 162 -19.30 -2.60 -7.19
CA ALA A 162 -20.03 -1.34 -7.27
C ALA A 162 -21.08 -1.32 -8.39
N ARG A 163 -20.90 -2.14 -9.43
CA ARG A 163 -21.89 -2.35 -10.49
C ARG A 163 -22.86 -3.49 -10.22
N LYS A 164 -22.81 -4.11 -9.04
CA LYS A 164 -23.60 -5.30 -8.68
C LYS A 164 -23.34 -6.53 -9.57
N GLN A 165 -22.18 -6.55 -10.24
CA GLN A 165 -21.68 -7.68 -11.01
C GLN A 165 -20.91 -8.64 -10.06
N TYR A 166 -21.66 -9.29 -9.16
CA TYR A 166 -21.08 -10.02 -8.04
C TYR A 166 -20.23 -11.22 -8.45
N LYS A 167 -20.61 -11.92 -9.53
CA LYS A 167 -19.82 -13.02 -10.06
C LYS A 167 -18.45 -12.54 -10.54
N ASP A 168 -18.42 -11.52 -11.41
CA ASP A 168 -17.16 -10.95 -11.93
C ASP A 168 -16.30 -10.40 -10.78
N ALA A 169 -16.94 -9.82 -9.75
CA ALA A 169 -16.25 -9.33 -8.56
C ALA A 169 -15.57 -10.48 -7.79
N THR A 170 -16.31 -11.57 -7.57
CA THR A 170 -15.81 -12.76 -6.88
C THR A 170 -14.62 -13.39 -7.63
N ASP A 171 -14.74 -13.53 -8.95
CA ASP A 171 -13.67 -14.10 -9.78
C ASP A 171 -12.39 -13.22 -9.73
N ALA A 172 -12.55 -11.90 -9.78
CA ALA A 172 -11.44 -10.97 -9.65
C ALA A 172 -10.79 -11.01 -8.25
N PHE A 173 -11.58 -11.04 -7.18
CA PHE A 173 -11.08 -11.16 -5.80
C PHE A 173 -10.38 -12.51 -5.57
N GLN A 174 -10.90 -13.61 -6.14
CA GLN A 174 -10.26 -14.90 -6.06
C GLN A 174 -8.88 -14.88 -6.72
N THR A 175 -8.77 -14.27 -7.91
CA THR A 175 -7.48 -14.10 -8.59
C THR A 175 -6.53 -13.24 -7.75
N ALA A 176 -7.02 -12.16 -7.15
CA ALA A 176 -6.22 -11.31 -6.27
C ALA A 176 -5.62 -12.11 -5.10
N LEU A 177 -6.44 -12.92 -4.40
CA LEU A 177 -6.00 -13.78 -3.29
C LEU A 177 -5.05 -14.90 -3.72
N THR A 178 -5.18 -15.40 -4.96
CA THR A 178 -4.26 -16.41 -5.49
C THR A 178 -2.87 -15.80 -5.72
N LEU A 179 -2.80 -14.55 -6.17
CA LEU A 179 -1.55 -13.83 -6.42
C LEU A 179 -0.91 -13.29 -5.13
N ASP A 180 -1.73 -12.85 -4.19
CA ASP A 180 -1.32 -12.34 -2.89
C ASP A 180 -2.39 -12.69 -1.85
N PRO A 181 -2.15 -13.71 -1.00
CA PRO A 181 -3.10 -14.15 0.02
C PRO A 181 -3.48 -13.08 1.04
N ASP A 182 -2.67 -12.06 1.21
CA ASP A 182 -2.87 -10.98 2.18
C ASP A 182 -3.27 -9.64 1.52
N VAL A 183 -3.68 -9.68 0.25
CA VAL A 183 -3.99 -8.48 -0.58
C VAL A 183 -5.01 -7.53 0.06
N PHE A 184 -5.98 -8.03 0.83
CA PHE A 184 -6.98 -7.20 1.50
C PHE A 184 -6.53 -6.68 2.86
N GLU A 185 -5.44 -7.25 3.43
CA GLU A 185 -4.82 -6.80 4.68
C GLU A 185 -3.79 -5.69 4.42
N HIS A 186 -3.15 -5.71 3.26
CA HIS A 186 -2.23 -4.67 2.86
C HIS A 186 -3.01 -3.39 2.54
N ARG A 187 -2.77 -2.32 3.31
CA ARG A 187 -3.19 -0.97 2.91
C ARG A 187 -2.34 -0.56 1.70
N SER A 188 -2.72 -1.06 0.54
CA SER A 188 -2.07 -0.69 -0.70
C SER A 188 -2.24 0.82 -0.93
N ASN A 189 -1.12 1.53 -1.17
CA ASN A 189 -1.15 2.93 -1.62
C ASN A 189 -1.89 3.08 -2.97
N TYR A 190 -2.23 1.96 -3.60
CA TYR A 190 -2.94 1.84 -4.89
C TYR A 190 -4.37 1.31 -4.73
N GLY A 191 -4.78 0.97 -3.48
CA GLY A 191 -6.11 0.43 -3.20
C GLY A 191 -7.18 1.51 -3.24
N ILE A 192 -8.40 1.13 -3.67
CA ILE A 192 -9.56 2.00 -3.60
C ILE A 192 -10.03 2.04 -2.14
N LEU A 193 -10.15 3.26 -1.58
CA LEU A 193 -10.71 3.45 -0.25
C LEU A 193 -12.19 3.05 -0.28
N LEU A 194 -12.57 2.14 0.63
CA LEU A 194 -13.98 1.71 0.81
C LEU A 194 -14.82 2.77 1.55
N GLU A 195 -14.17 3.81 2.04
CA GLU A 195 -14.75 4.82 2.95
C GLU A 195 -15.92 5.60 2.35
N GLU A 196 -16.03 5.67 1.01
CA GLU A 196 -17.12 6.40 0.32
C GLU A 196 -18.40 5.57 0.14
N ARG A 197 -18.42 4.30 0.58
CA ARG A 197 -19.60 3.44 0.44
C ARG A 197 -20.58 3.68 1.58
N ASN A 198 -21.87 3.53 1.29
CA ASN A 198 -22.85 3.46 2.36
C ASN A 198 -22.63 2.18 3.21
N VAL A 199 -23.13 2.19 4.44
CA VAL A 199 -22.90 1.11 5.43
C VAL A 199 -23.37 -0.25 4.88
N GLU A 200 -24.49 -0.30 4.20
CA GLU A 200 -25.05 -1.55 3.63
C GLU A 200 -24.16 -2.13 2.52
N GLU A 201 -23.60 -1.28 1.64
CA GLU A 201 -22.67 -1.73 0.60
C GLU A 201 -21.34 -2.21 1.18
N ARG A 202 -20.85 -1.59 2.27
CA ARG A 202 -19.65 -2.06 2.99
C ARG A 202 -19.89 -3.39 3.67
N ALA A 203 -21.01 -3.54 4.37
CA ALA A 203 -21.41 -4.79 4.99
C ALA A 203 -21.46 -5.94 3.97
N LYS A 204 -22.08 -5.69 2.83
CA LYS A 204 -22.14 -6.66 1.74
C LYS A 204 -20.77 -6.97 1.14
N TYR A 205 -19.89 -5.97 0.98
CA TYR A 205 -18.53 -6.18 0.53
C TYR A 205 -17.75 -7.08 1.51
N HIS A 206 -17.80 -6.78 2.81
CA HIS A 206 -17.13 -7.59 3.83
C HIS A 206 -17.63 -9.04 3.85
N TYR A 207 -18.92 -9.27 3.65
CA TYR A 207 -19.47 -10.61 3.48
C TYR A 207 -18.86 -11.36 2.29
N TYR A 208 -18.73 -10.73 1.11
CA TYR A 208 -18.10 -11.38 -0.04
C TYR A 208 -16.61 -11.66 0.18
N VAL A 209 -15.89 -10.76 0.84
CA VAL A 209 -14.48 -10.98 1.21
C VAL A 209 -14.36 -12.13 2.20
N ALA A 210 -15.27 -12.23 3.19
CA ALA A 210 -15.33 -13.35 4.13
C ALA A 210 -15.52 -14.69 3.39
N LYS A 211 -16.42 -14.74 2.40
CA LYS A 211 -16.60 -15.93 1.54
C LYS A 211 -15.31 -16.32 0.81
N MET A 212 -14.59 -15.35 0.27
CA MET A 212 -13.34 -15.62 -0.44
C MET A 212 -12.28 -16.20 0.50
N TYR A 213 -12.11 -15.64 1.70
CA TYR A 213 -11.19 -16.17 2.68
C TYR A 213 -11.59 -17.58 3.16
N ALA A 214 -12.88 -17.82 3.40
CA ALA A 214 -13.40 -19.15 3.79
C ALA A 214 -13.11 -20.19 2.69
N LYS A 215 -13.38 -19.85 1.43
CA LYS A 215 -13.08 -20.71 0.27
C LYS A 215 -11.59 -21.06 0.14
N ASN A 216 -10.70 -20.14 0.56
CA ASN A 216 -9.25 -20.35 0.55
C ASN A 216 -8.72 -20.97 1.87
N GLY A 217 -9.58 -21.43 2.77
CA GLY A 217 -9.19 -22.04 4.05
C GLY A 217 -8.61 -21.08 5.08
N ARG A 218 -8.69 -19.76 4.85
CA ARG A 218 -8.22 -18.72 5.78
C ARG A 218 -9.31 -18.40 6.80
N THR A 219 -9.58 -19.36 7.68
CA THR A 219 -10.71 -19.34 8.64
C THR A 219 -10.73 -18.11 9.53
N GLU A 220 -9.59 -17.72 10.10
CA GLU A 220 -9.48 -16.56 11.01
C GLU A 220 -9.87 -15.26 10.30
N LEU A 221 -9.35 -15.03 9.09
CA LEU A 221 -9.70 -13.84 8.30
C LEU A 221 -11.14 -13.89 7.83
N ALA A 222 -11.65 -15.06 7.47
CA ALA A 222 -13.07 -15.23 7.11
C ALA A 222 -13.98 -14.82 8.27
N LEU A 223 -13.69 -15.28 9.50
CA LEU A 223 -14.43 -14.88 10.72
C LEU A 223 -14.32 -13.38 11.00
N GLN A 224 -13.14 -12.81 10.84
CA GLN A 224 -12.91 -11.37 11.03
C GLN A 224 -13.75 -10.52 10.06
N TYR A 225 -13.74 -10.87 8.77
CA TYR A 225 -14.53 -10.14 7.77
C TYR A 225 -16.02 -10.41 7.90
N LEU A 226 -16.42 -11.61 8.32
CA LEU A 226 -17.80 -11.92 8.64
C LEU A 226 -18.31 -11.08 9.82
N ARG A 227 -17.48 -10.90 10.86
CA ARG A 227 -17.78 -10.00 11.98
C ARG A 227 -17.99 -8.57 11.49
N LYS A 228 -17.07 -8.03 10.69
CA LYS A 228 -17.21 -6.69 10.09
C LYS A 228 -18.53 -6.55 9.31
N ALA A 229 -18.87 -7.57 8.51
CA ALA A 229 -20.13 -7.56 7.75
C ALA A 229 -21.36 -7.47 8.66
N LEU A 230 -21.41 -8.28 9.73
CA LEU A 230 -22.53 -8.30 10.68
C LEU A 230 -22.61 -7.01 11.51
N GLU A 231 -21.47 -6.50 11.99
CA GLU A 231 -21.38 -5.23 12.73
C GLU A 231 -21.82 -4.03 11.89
N GLU A 232 -21.56 -4.05 10.57
CA GLU A 232 -22.01 -3.03 9.63
C GLU A 232 -23.44 -3.28 9.10
N GLY A 233 -24.14 -4.29 9.64
CA GLY A 233 -25.55 -4.50 9.42
C GLY A 233 -25.91 -5.41 8.26
N PHE A 234 -25.07 -6.39 7.89
CA PHE A 234 -25.46 -7.46 6.98
C PHE A 234 -26.58 -8.29 7.60
N LYS A 235 -27.76 -8.28 6.98
CA LYS A 235 -28.99 -8.81 7.59
C LYS A 235 -29.26 -10.27 7.29
N ASP A 236 -28.75 -10.81 6.17
CA ASP A 236 -29.12 -12.15 5.70
C ASP A 236 -28.25 -13.25 6.33
N LYS A 237 -28.46 -13.47 7.63
CA LYS A 237 -27.78 -14.55 8.38
C LYS A 237 -28.13 -15.93 7.83
N LYS A 238 -29.38 -16.12 7.33
CA LYS A 238 -29.79 -17.41 6.75
C LYS A 238 -28.98 -17.75 5.50
N GLN A 239 -28.59 -16.72 4.73
CA GLN A 239 -27.71 -16.92 3.59
C GLN A 239 -26.31 -17.36 4.06
N ILE A 240 -25.73 -16.73 5.10
CA ILE A 240 -24.44 -17.11 5.66
C ILE A 240 -24.45 -18.59 6.09
N GLU A 241 -25.50 -19.03 6.76
CA GLU A 241 -25.62 -20.42 7.22
C GLU A 241 -25.73 -21.42 6.07
N LYS A 242 -26.28 -21.03 4.94
CA LYS A 242 -26.47 -21.90 3.76
C LYS A 242 -25.29 -21.90 2.80
N ASP A 243 -24.48 -20.85 2.81
CA ASP A 243 -23.36 -20.73 1.89
C ASP A 243 -22.33 -21.85 2.05
N PRO A 244 -22.00 -22.55 0.96
CA PRO A 244 -21.08 -23.69 1.02
C PRO A 244 -19.66 -23.30 1.45
N GLU A 245 -19.27 -22.05 1.20
CA GLU A 245 -17.93 -21.55 1.57
C GLU A 245 -17.71 -21.55 3.09
N PHE A 246 -18.76 -21.38 3.89
CA PHE A 246 -18.69 -21.41 5.35
C PHE A 246 -18.94 -22.81 5.96
N ALA A 247 -19.13 -23.85 5.13
CA ALA A 247 -19.48 -25.19 5.62
C ALA A 247 -18.49 -25.73 6.67
N SER A 248 -17.20 -25.58 6.44
CA SER A 248 -16.14 -26.03 7.36
C SER A 248 -16.05 -25.24 8.67
N MET A 249 -16.72 -24.08 8.74
CA MET A 249 -16.64 -23.17 9.87
C MET A 249 -17.88 -23.24 10.78
N ARG A 250 -18.97 -23.89 10.33
CA ARG A 250 -20.27 -23.88 11.05
C ARG A 250 -20.20 -24.49 12.44
N ASP A 251 -19.30 -25.44 12.66
CA ASP A 251 -19.14 -26.09 13.96
C ASP A 251 -18.23 -25.34 14.94
N LEU A 252 -17.49 -24.35 14.44
CA LEU A 252 -16.62 -23.53 15.27
C LEU A 252 -17.46 -22.67 16.24
N LYS A 253 -16.98 -22.56 17.48
CA LYS A 253 -17.61 -21.74 18.50
C LYS A 253 -17.72 -20.30 18.05
N GLU A 254 -16.64 -19.75 17.50
CA GLU A 254 -16.55 -18.36 17.04
C GLU A 254 -17.58 -18.06 15.93
N PHE A 255 -17.85 -19.00 15.03
CA PHE A 255 -18.87 -18.85 14.02
C PHE A 255 -20.27 -18.84 14.63
N LYS A 256 -20.56 -19.77 15.57
CA LYS A 256 -21.84 -19.84 16.28
C LYS A 256 -22.08 -18.55 17.08
N ASP A 257 -21.06 -18.04 17.77
CA ASP A 257 -21.13 -16.80 18.51
C ASP A 257 -21.44 -15.60 17.58
N LEU A 258 -20.82 -15.55 16.38
CA LEU A 258 -21.13 -14.52 15.40
C LEU A 258 -22.57 -14.60 14.89
N MET A 259 -23.06 -15.82 14.64
CA MET A 259 -24.45 -16.01 14.18
C MET A 259 -25.49 -15.67 15.24
N ALA A 260 -25.12 -15.77 16.53
CA ALA A 260 -25.96 -15.37 17.66
C ALA A 260 -25.98 -13.85 17.93
N LEU A 261 -25.06 -13.06 17.34
CA LEU A 261 -25.05 -11.61 17.53
C LEU A 261 -26.39 -11.00 17.07
N GLU A 262 -27.03 -10.22 17.91
CA GLU A 262 -28.16 -9.39 17.51
C GLU A 262 -27.69 -8.26 16.58
N PRO A 263 -28.43 -7.94 15.50
CA PRO A 263 -28.11 -6.80 14.66
C PRO A 263 -28.13 -5.52 15.51
N ARG A 264 -27.04 -4.75 15.54
CA ARG A 264 -27.09 -3.41 16.13
C ARG A 264 -28.07 -2.57 15.31
N VAL A 265 -29.14 -2.14 15.95
CA VAL A 265 -30.03 -1.11 15.40
C VAL A 265 -29.25 0.21 15.50
N LEU A 266 -28.72 0.68 14.35
CA LEU A 266 -28.14 2.01 14.21
C LEU A 266 -29.22 3.04 13.94
#